data_d2856a473ff6422ea5569661c6a50f5e
#
_entry.id   d2856a473ff6422ea5569661c6a50f5e
#
_cell.length_a   1.000
_cell.length_b   1.000
_cell.length_c   1.000
_cell.angle_alpha   90.00
_cell.angle_beta   90.00
_cell.angle_gamma   90.00
#
_symmetry.space_group_name_H-M   'P 1'
#
loop_
_entity.id
_entity.type
_entity.pdbx_description
1 polymer ?
#
loop_
_entity_poly.entity_id
_entity_poly.type
_entity_poly.pdbx_seq_one_letter_code
_entity_poly.pdbx_strand_id
1 'polypeptide(L)'
;QTSQKEELVTQVSMLFSGKAEYDVACDYIEVQASHASQMRIPFLVLPHILPDLPVYLVWGEDLGQNEPLLQSLEPLANRIIFDSEATCNLSLFAKYCLKQQSIHYDIADLNWARIENWRDILSAVFSSEEKLERIQQAQTLHIFYNAQQSTFFCHTKIQSLYLQAWLACQLKWEFRNLEEQQEKMICTYQGKSGPIQVFITPVIHTHLPTGLIVSIEILLKDGSSFVLSRDTEQQNHITVQETTLKQCALPARYISPKGGAGHSLVQEICRRGNSAHYLQVLNLLQNIHL
;
A
#
# COMPACT_ATOMS: atom_id res chain seq x y z
N GLN A 1 -37.41 17.54 1.57
CA GLN A 1 -36.33 17.72 0.55
C GLN A 1 -35.56 18.97 0.95
N THR A 2 -34.50 18.80 1.73
CA THR A 2 -33.53 19.86 2.00
C THR A 2 -32.73 20.06 0.70
N SER A 3 -32.95 21.18 0.04
CA SER A 3 -32.14 21.67 -1.07
C SER A 3 -30.68 21.72 -0.59
N GLN A 4 -29.85 20.77 -1.01
CA GLN A 4 -28.39 20.86 -0.82
C GLN A 4 -27.95 22.09 -1.63
N LYS A 5 -27.50 23.12 -0.93
CA LYS A 5 -26.96 24.34 -1.54
C LYS A 5 -25.77 23.93 -2.42
N GLU A 6 -25.82 24.29 -3.69
CA GLU A 6 -24.64 24.20 -4.57
C GLU A 6 -23.59 25.15 -4.01
N GLU A 7 -22.55 24.59 -3.43
CA GLU A 7 -21.43 25.36 -2.90
C GLU A 7 -20.16 24.93 -3.63
N LEU A 8 -19.48 25.89 -4.21
CA LEU A 8 -18.19 25.71 -4.86
C LEU A 8 -17.31 26.90 -4.46
N VAL A 9 -16.32 26.63 -3.65
CA VAL A 9 -15.37 27.63 -3.16
C VAL A 9 -13.98 27.28 -3.68
N THR A 10 -13.31 28.25 -4.25
CA THR A 10 -11.93 28.08 -4.75
C THR A 10 -11.02 29.08 -4.04
N GLN A 11 -9.94 28.58 -3.48
CA GLN A 11 -8.87 29.37 -2.87
C GLN A 11 -7.58 29.14 -3.62
N VAL A 12 -6.90 30.22 -4.00
CA VAL A 12 -5.58 30.17 -4.65
C VAL A 12 -4.54 30.74 -3.70
N SER A 13 -3.46 30.03 -3.54
CA SER A 13 -2.31 30.46 -2.73
C SER A 13 -1.01 30.01 -3.40
N MET A 14 0.10 30.55 -2.95
CA MET A 14 1.43 30.14 -3.41
C MET A 14 2.18 29.48 -2.26
N LEU A 15 2.68 28.28 -2.52
CA LEU A 15 3.50 27.55 -1.57
C LEU A 15 4.98 27.79 -1.89
N PHE A 16 5.76 28.11 -0.85
CA PHE A 16 7.20 28.28 -0.94
C PHE A 16 7.88 27.21 -0.10
N SER A 17 8.88 26.57 -0.67
CA SER A 17 9.74 25.64 0.07
C SER A 17 11.18 25.82 -0.38
N GLY A 18 12.07 26.12 0.56
CA GLY A 18 13.51 26.22 0.30
C GLY A 18 14.23 27.11 1.29
N LYS A 19 15.56 27.06 1.23
CA LYS A 19 16.47 28.00 1.87
C LYS A 19 17.14 28.80 0.77
N ALA A 20 17.16 30.08 0.87
CA ALA A 20 17.64 31.19 0.01
C ALA A 20 18.39 30.91 -1.34
N GLU A 21 18.98 29.75 -1.56
CA GLU A 21 19.70 29.40 -2.79
C GLU A 21 18.90 28.51 -3.78
N TYR A 22 17.82 27.83 -3.29
CA TYR A 22 16.98 26.92 -4.10
C TYR A 22 15.53 27.02 -3.65
N ASP A 23 14.93 28.20 -3.79
CA ASP A 23 13.51 28.37 -3.46
C ASP A 23 12.65 27.76 -4.57
N VAL A 24 11.78 26.82 -4.19
CA VAL A 24 10.76 26.28 -5.08
C VAL A 24 9.44 26.95 -4.72
N ALA A 25 8.81 27.56 -5.70
CA ALA A 25 7.47 28.11 -5.58
C ALA A 25 6.50 27.31 -6.47
N CYS A 26 5.32 27.02 -5.96
CA CYS A 26 4.24 26.43 -6.75
C CYS A 26 2.91 27.10 -6.40
N ASP A 27 2.04 27.18 -7.39
CA ASP A 27 0.65 27.55 -7.15
C ASP A 27 -0.07 26.40 -6.46
N TYR A 28 -0.86 26.74 -5.46
CA TYR A 28 -1.74 25.83 -4.74
C TYR A 28 -3.18 26.28 -4.88
N ILE A 29 -4.01 25.42 -5.46
CA ILE A 29 -5.43 25.68 -5.69
C ILE A 29 -6.24 24.67 -4.86
N GLU A 30 -6.97 25.17 -3.89
CA GLU A 30 -7.90 24.39 -3.09
C GLU A 30 -9.32 24.61 -3.60
N VAL A 31 -10.03 23.50 -3.86
CA VAL A 31 -11.42 23.52 -4.31
C VAL A 31 -12.27 22.76 -3.31
N GLN A 32 -13.21 23.45 -2.67
CA GLN A 32 -14.23 22.84 -1.82
C GLN A 32 -15.55 22.82 -2.60
N ALA A 33 -16.05 21.62 -2.87
CA ALA A 33 -17.26 21.42 -3.66
C ALA A 33 -18.28 20.57 -2.91
N SER A 34 -19.54 20.99 -2.92
CA SER A 34 -20.64 20.12 -2.53
C SER A 34 -20.80 18.97 -3.53
N HIS A 35 -21.43 17.87 -3.12
CA HIS A 35 -21.69 16.73 -4.02
C HIS A 35 -22.37 17.16 -5.34
N ALA A 36 -23.30 18.10 -5.28
CA ALA A 36 -24.00 18.66 -6.46
C ALA A 36 -23.07 19.44 -7.41
N SER A 37 -21.93 19.94 -6.90
CA SER A 37 -20.99 20.79 -7.67
C SER A 37 -19.72 20.05 -8.11
N GLN A 38 -19.52 18.80 -7.70
CA GLN A 38 -18.29 18.03 -8.00
C GLN A 38 -17.98 17.92 -9.49
N MET A 39 -19.00 17.74 -10.33
CA MET A 39 -18.83 17.63 -11.79
C MET A 39 -18.35 18.93 -12.45
N ARG A 40 -18.24 20.02 -11.71
CA ARG A 40 -17.63 21.28 -12.18
C ARG A 40 -16.13 21.34 -11.97
N ILE A 41 -15.57 20.45 -11.12
CA ILE A 41 -14.13 20.42 -10.80
C ILE A 41 -13.25 20.24 -12.04
N PRO A 42 -13.54 19.33 -13.00
CA PRO A 42 -12.72 19.18 -14.20
C PRO A 42 -12.58 20.50 -15.01
N PHE A 43 -13.63 21.31 -15.07
CA PHE A 43 -13.60 22.60 -15.76
C PHE A 43 -12.75 23.66 -15.03
N LEU A 44 -12.57 23.50 -13.71
CA LEU A 44 -11.66 24.35 -12.93
C LEU A 44 -10.21 23.90 -13.10
N VAL A 45 -9.96 22.60 -13.21
CA VAL A 45 -8.62 22.04 -13.32
C VAL A 45 -8.05 22.24 -14.73
N LEU A 46 -8.85 22.02 -15.76
CA LEU A 46 -8.42 21.99 -17.15
C LEU A 46 -7.61 23.25 -17.60
N PRO A 47 -7.98 24.50 -17.24
CA PRO A 47 -7.23 25.69 -17.63
C PRO A 47 -5.83 25.79 -16.99
N HIS A 48 -5.56 25.02 -15.94
CA HIS A 48 -4.29 25.04 -15.21
C HIS A 48 -3.35 23.92 -15.65
N ILE A 49 -3.79 23.01 -16.52
CA ILE A 49 -2.94 21.94 -17.05
C ILE A 49 -2.03 22.52 -18.14
N LEU A 50 -0.73 22.35 -17.93
CA LEU A 50 0.28 22.71 -18.92
C LEU A 50 0.53 21.50 -19.84
N PRO A 51 0.34 21.63 -21.17
CA PRO A 51 0.41 20.48 -22.09
C PRO A 51 1.74 19.70 -22.07
N ASP A 52 2.84 20.39 -21.74
CA ASP A 52 4.19 19.80 -21.77
C ASP A 52 4.60 19.18 -20.42
N LEU A 53 3.78 19.29 -19.38
CA LEU A 53 4.08 18.74 -18.07
C LEU A 53 3.21 17.51 -17.77
N PRO A 54 3.78 16.49 -17.11
CA PRO A 54 3.01 15.33 -16.71
C PRO A 54 1.99 15.69 -15.61
N VAL A 55 0.78 15.15 -15.74
CA VAL A 55 -0.29 15.28 -14.77
C VAL A 55 -0.38 14.03 -13.92
N TYR A 56 -0.27 14.19 -12.60
CA TYR A 56 -0.43 13.12 -11.62
C TYR A 56 -1.73 13.32 -10.87
N LEU A 57 -2.65 12.36 -10.98
CA LEU A 57 -3.91 12.36 -10.24
C LEU A 57 -3.72 11.49 -8.98
N VAL A 58 -3.83 12.09 -7.80
CA VAL A 58 -3.84 11.36 -6.53
C VAL A 58 -5.29 11.19 -6.10
N TRP A 59 -5.72 9.92 -5.95
CA TRP A 59 -7.09 9.58 -5.60
C TRP A 59 -7.16 8.91 -4.24
N GLY A 60 -7.79 9.57 -3.27
CA GLY A 60 -7.90 9.14 -1.88
C GLY A 60 -9.34 8.88 -1.43
N GLU A 61 -10.24 8.51 -2.35
CA GLU A 61 -11.61 8.15 -2.03
C GLU A 61 -11.97 6.76 -2.53
N ASP A 62 -13.05 6.19 -1.99
CA ASP A 62 -13.58 4.91 -2.47
C ASP A 62 -14.10 5.03 -3.91
N LEU A 63 -13.75 4.06 -4.74
CA LEU A 63 -14.14 4.05 -6.15
C LEU A 63 -15.66 4.06 -6.34
N GLY A 64 -16.42 3.44 -5.42
CA GLY A 64 -17.87 3.36 -5.50
C GLY A 64 -18.60 4.67 -5.19
N GLN A 65 -17.94 5.65 -4.56
CA GLN A 65 -18.60 6.89 -4.10
C GLN A 65 -18.55 8.02 -5.12
N ASN A 66 -17.41 8.23 -5.79
CA ASN A 66 -17.19 9.36 -6.70
C ASN A 66 -16.67 8.92 -8.08
N GLU A 67 -17.10 7.76 -8.54
CA GLU A 67 -16.68 7.21 -9.84
C GLU A 67 -16.88 8.20 -11.03
N PRO A 68 -17.98 8.96 -11.14
CA PRO A 68 -18.15 9.93 -12.23
C PRO A 68 -17.10 11.04 -12.24
N LEU A 69 -16.68 11.54 -11.07
CA LEU A 69 -15.63 12.54 -10.98
C LEU A 69 -14.28 11.95 -11.40
N LEU A 70 -13.93 10.76 -10.89
CA LEU A 70 -12.72 10.07 -11.28
C LEU A 70 -12.67 9.86 -12.78
N GLN A 71 -13.73 9.31 -13.38
CA GLN A 71 -13.83 9.07 -14.83
C GLN A 71 -13.66 10.35 -15.65
N SER A 72 -14.06 11.50 -15.13
CA SER A 72 -13.90 12.79 -15.81
C SER A 72 -12.48 13.37 -15.72
N LEU A 73 -11.71 12.98 -14.68
CA LEU A 73 -10.33 13.42 -14.46
C LEU A 73 -9.28 12.44 -15.04
N GLU A 74 -9.60 11.16 -15.12
CA GLU A 74 -8.71 10.13 -15.68
C GLU A 74 -8.09 10.49 -17.03
N PRO A 75 -8.85 11.01 -18.02
CA PRO A 75 -8.29 11.34 -19.33
C PRO A 75 -7.25 12.47 -19.31
N LEU A 76 -7.19 13.22 -18.21
CA LEU A 76 -6.24 14.31 -18.02
C LEU A 76 -4.91 13.83 -17.42
N ALA A 77 -4.88 12.61 -16.84
CA ALA A 77 -3.76 12.12 -16.08
C ALA A 77 -2.80 11.29 -16.93
N ASN A 78 -1.51 11.46 -16.71
CA ASN A 78 -0.47 10.55 -17.19
C ASN A 78 -0.27 9.37 -16.23
N ARG A 79 -0.57 9.58 -14.94
CA ARG A 79 -0.49 8.57 -13.89
C ARG A 79 -1.55 8.81 -12.84
N ILE A 80 -2.20 7.75 -12.39
CA ILE A 80 -3.13 7.80 -11.25
C ILE A 80 -2.48 7.06 -10.08
N ILE A 81 -2.41 7.75 -8.94
CA ILE A 81 -1.86 7.24 -7.70
C ILE A 81 -3.01 7.10 -6.70
N PHE A 82 -3.40 5.87 -6.42
CA PHE A 82 -4.47 5.57 -5.48
C PHE A 82 -3.95 5.52 -4.03
N ASP A 83 -4.81 5.86 -3.07
CA ASP A 83 -4.66 5.44 -1.69
C ASP A 83 -5.69 4.34 -1.40
N SER A 84 -5.27 3.09 -1.53
CA SER A 84 -6.15 1.93 -1.36
C SER A 84 -6.70 1.76 0.07
N GLU A 85 -6.19 2.50 1.06
CA GLU A 85 -6.79 2.55 2.40
C GLU A 85 -8.19 3.17 2.40
N ALA A 86 -8.52 3.97 1.39
CA ALA A 86 -9.84 4.56 1.24
C ALA A 86 -10.87 3.62 0.62
N THR A 87 -10.46 2.48 0.05
CA THR A 87 -11.39 1.59 -0.66
C THR A 87 -12.20 0.71 0.29
N CYS A 88 -13.50 0.61 0.06
CA CYS A 88 -14.40 -0.26 0.84
C CYS A 88 -14.32 -1.73 0.40
N ASN A 89 -13.89 -2.01 -0.83
CA ASN A 89 -13.78 -3.37 -1.35
C ASN A 89 -12.51 -3.53 -2.20
N LEU A 90 -11.51 -4.19 -1.62
CA LEU A 90 -10.20 -4.36 -2.25
C LEU A 90 -10.26 -5.23 -3.52
N SER A 91 -11.17 -6.22 -3.59
CA SER A 91 -11.35 -7.05 -4.79
C SER A 91 -11.90 -6.23 -5.97
N LEU A 92 -12.87 -5.37 -5.73
CA LEU A 92 -13.40 -4.47 -6.76
C LEU A 92 -12.35 -3.44 -7.17
N PHE A 93 -11.63 -2.88 -6.23
CA PHE A 93 -10.51 -1.97 -6.48
C PHE A 93 -9.45 -2.65 -7.39
N ALA A 94 -9.03 -3.87 -7.07
CA ALA A 94 -8.06 -4.61 -7.86
C ALA A 94 -8.56 -4.85 -9.29
N LYS A 95 -9.84 -5.25 -9.46
CA LYS A 95 -10.47 -5.43 -10.79
C LYS A 95 -10.48 -4.14 -11.59
N TYR A 96 -10.82 -3.03 -10.94
CA TYR A 96 -10.82 -1.71 -11.57
C TYR A 96 -9.41 -1.36 -12.07
N CYS A 97 -8.41 -1.41 -11.21
CA CYS A 97 -7.02 -1.11 -11.56
C CYS A 97 -6.51 -1.99 -12.71
N LEU A 98 -6.79 -3.30 -12.68
CA LEU A 98 -6.38 -4.23 -13.74
C LEU A 98 -7.07 -3.93 -15.08
N LYS A 99 -8.32 -3.47 -15.06
CA LYS A 99 -9.04 -3.07 -16.27
C LYS A 99 -8.43 -1.80 -16.87
N GLN A 100 -8.08 -0.83 -16.04
CA GLN A 100 -7.62 0.49 -16.47
C GLN A 100 -6.14 0.51 -16.90
N GLN A 101 -5.29 -0.38 -16.39
CA GLN A 101 -3.85 -0.40 -16.69
C GLN A 101 -3.49 -0.43 -18.19
N SER A 102 -4.42 -0.84 -19.05
CA SER A 102 -4.18 -1.01 -20.47
C SER A 102 -4.56 0.20 -21.31
N ILE A 103 -5.15 1.24 -20.71
CA ILE A 103 -5.88 2.22 -21.52
C ILE A 103 -4.99 3.41 -21.88
N HIS A 104 -4.54 4.26 -20.96
CA HIS A 104 -3.82 5.49 -21.33
C HIS A 104 -2.89 6.03 -20.25
N TYR A 105 -2.88 5.49 -19.03
CA TYR A 105 -2.11 6.01 -17.91
C TYR A 105 -1.53 4.91 -17.03
N ASP A 106 -0.46 5.26 -16.34
CA ASP A 106 0.15 4.39 -15.35
C ASP A 106 -0.67 4.39 -14.04
N ILE A 107 -0.72 3.23 -13.39
CA ILE A 107 -1.37 3.05 -12.10
C ILE A 107 -0.35 2.81 -11.01
N ALA A 108 -0.54 3.50 -9.89
CA ALA A 108 0.25 3.33 -8.68
C ALA A 108 -0.63 3.32 -7.43
N ASP A 109 -0.05 2.92 -6.30
CA ASP A 109 -0.74 2.87 -5.03
C ASP A 109 0.22 3.24 -3.89
N LEU A 110 -0.22 4.14 -3.02
CA LEU A 110 0.59 4.61 -1.89
C LEU A 110 0.92 3.48 -0.91
N ASN A 111 0.01 2.52 -0.71
CA ASN A 111 0.25 1.39 0.19
C ASN A 111 1.21 0.36 -0.39
N TRP A 112 1.23 0.22 -1.72
CA TRP A 112 2.27 -0.54 -2.40
C TRP A 112 3.66 0.08 -2.19
N ALA A 113 3.77 1.40 -2.28
CA ALA A 113 5.01 2.12 -1.97
C ALA A 113 5.40 2.02 -0.48
N ARG A 114 4.42 2.13 0.44
CA ARG A 114 4.65 2.06 1.90
C ARG A 114 5.26 0.73 2.36
N ILE A 115 4.99 -0.37 1.66
CA ILE A 115 5.56 -1.69 1.98
C ILE A 115 6.88 -2.00 1.28
N GLU A 116 7.45 -1.08 0.50
CA GLU A 116 8.68 -1.32 -0.27
C GLU A 116 9.82 -1.80 0.61
N ASN A 117 10.07 -1.13 1.72
CA ASN A 117 11.15 -1.51 2.63
C ASN A 117 11.02 -2.95 3.16
N TRP A 118 9.79 -3.40 3.44
CA TRP A 118 9.55 -4.78 3.85
C TRP A 118 9.86 -5.77 2.73
N ARG A 119 9.48 -5.44 1.49
CA ARG A 119 9.80 -6.26 0.30
C ARG A 119 11.29 -6.35 0.06
N ASP A 120 12.00 -5.23 0.20
CA ASP A 120 13.46 -5.17 0.01
C ASP A 120 14.19 -5.98 1.08
N ILE A 121 13.80 -5.84 2.35
CA ILE A 121 14.40 -6.61 3.45
C ILE A 121 14.14 -8.11 3.27
N LEU A 122 12.90 -8.50 2.98
CA LEU A 122 12.57 -9.90 2.73
C LEU A 122 13.35 -10.46 1.52
N SER A 123 13.45 -9.69 0.44
CA SER A 123 14.25 -10.07 -0.72
C SER A 123 15.73 -10.23 -0.38
N ALA A 124 16.28 -9.36 0.44
CA ALA A 124 17.67 -9.44 0.90
C ALA A 124 17.90 -10.65 1.85
N VAL A 125 16.98 -10.87 2.78
CA VAL A 125 17.05 -12.02 3.73
C VAL A 125 17.03 -13.35 3.00
N PHE A 126 16.16 -13.49 1.97
CA PHE A 126 15.98 -14.72 1.21
C PHE A 126 16.67 -14.72 -0.16
N SER A 127 17.75 -13.95 -0.31
CA SER A 127 18.46 -13.79 -1.60
C SER A 127 19.30 -15.01 -1.99
N SER A 128 19.75 -15.84 -1.03
CA SER A 128 20.51 -17.05 -1.34
C SER A 128 19.59 -18.22 -1.68
N GLU A 129 20.06 -19.11 -2.57
CA GLU A 129 19.31 -20.31 -3.00
C GLU A 129 18.90 -21.18 -1.80
N GLU A 130 19.81 -21.40 -0.84
CA GLU A 130 19.53 -22.13 0.39
C GLU A 130 18.37 -21.51 1.20
N LYS A 131 18.39 -20.19 1.41
CA LYS A 131 17.33 -19.51 2.16
C LYS A 131 16.02 -19.46 1.38
N LEU A 132 16.10 -19.37 0.04
CA LEU A 132 14.92 -19.43 -0.82
C LEU A 132 14.26 -20.81 -0.76
N GLU A 133 15.05 -21.89 -0.74
CA GLU A 133 14.53 -23.25 -0.54
C GLU A 133 13.92 -23.43 0.84
N ARG A 134 14.50 -22.83 1.85
CA ARG A 134 13.96 -22.88 3.22
C ARG A 134 12.62 -22.17 3.34
N ILE A 135 12.45 -20.95 2.81
CA ILE A 135 11.17 -20.24 2.86
C ILE A 135 10.07 -20.97 2.09
N GLN A 136 10.40 -21.77 1.08
CA GLN A 136 9.44 -22.65 0.41
C GLN A 136 8.86 -23.73 1.35
N GLN A 137 9.46 -23.95 2.51
CA GLN A 137 8.96 -24.85 3.54
C GLN A 137 8.13 -24.13 4.61
N ALA A 138 7.75 -22.88 4.39
CA ALA A 138 6.91 -22.15 5.32
C ALA A 138 5.60 -22.91 5.58
N GLN A 139 5.23 -22.98 6.85
CA GLN A 139 3.97 -23.55 7.33
C GLN A 139 3.02 -22.44 7.78
N THR A 140 3.57 -21.43 8.45
CA THR A 140 2.82 -20.28 8.92
C THR A 140 3.57 -18.97 8.63
N LEU A 141 2.79 -17.95 8.28
CA LEU A 141 3.23 -16.57 8.17
C LEU A 141 2.31 -15.72 9.07
N HIS A 142 2.86 -15.05 10.06
CA HIS A 142 2.13 -14.08 10.87
C HIS A 142 2.59 -12.68 10.53
N ILE A 143 1.65 -11.79 10.25
CA ILE A 143 1.89 -10.36 10.03
C ILE A 143 1.10 -9.59 11.08
N PHE A 144 1.81 -8.82 11.89
CA PHE A 144 1.22 -7.95 12.89
C PHE A 144 1.25 -6.50 12.39
N TYR A 145 0.11 -5.82 12.47
CA TYR A 145 -0.01 -4.43 12.03
C TYR A 145 -0.66 -3.55 13.10
N ASN A 146 -0.32 -2.27 13.10
CA ASN A 146 -0.90 -1.33 14.04
C ASN A 146 -2.33 -0.96 13.64
N ALA A 147 -3.29 -1.44 14.41
CA ALA A 147 -4.72 -1.19 14.21
C ALA A 147 -5.25 -0.02 15.07
N GLN A 148 -4.39 0.89 15.51
CA GLN A 148 -4.82 2.07 16.22
C GLN A 148 -5.87 2.83 15.39
N GLN A 149 -6.97 3.20 16.01
CA GLN A 149 -8.02 3.95 15.32
C GLN A 149 -7.51 5.31 14.83
N SER A 150 -7.89 5.65 13.62
CA SER A 150 -7.60 6.94 12.99
C SER A 150 -8.85 7.44 12.27
N THR A 151 -9.05 8.75 12.29
CA THR A 151 -10.14 9.40 11.55
C THR A 151 -9.88 9.50 10.05
N PHE A 152 -8.64 9.21 9.61
CA PHE A 152 -8.20 9.38 8.23
C PHE A 152 -8.15 8.09 7.40
N PHE A 153 -8.19 6.91 8.04
CA PHE A 153 -8.01 5.63 7.35
C PHE A 153 -9.23 4.74 7.54
N CYS A 154 -9.75 4.23 6.42
CA CYS A 154 -10.86 3.28 6.42
C CYS A 154 -10.38 1.85 6.71
N HIS A 155 -9.20 1.46 6.18
CA HIS A 155 -8.69 0.09 6.25
C HIS A 155 -7.22 0.03 6.64
N THR A 156 -6.96 -0.19 7.91
CA THR A 156 -5.60 -0.29 8.46
C THR A 156 -4.83 -1.55 8.03
N LYS A 157 -5.53 -2.58 7.57
CA LYS A 157 -4.96 -3.89 7.20
C LYS A 157 -4.36 -3.97 5.78
N ILE A 158 -4.51 -2.93 4.94
CA ILE A 158 -4.17 -2.96 3.51
C ILE A 158 -2.69 -3.27 3.27
N GLN A 159 -1.78 -2.65 4.02
CA GLN A 159 -0.33 -2.90 3.88
C GLN A 159 0.00 -4.38 4.13
N SER A 160 -0.62 -4.99 5.15
CA SER A 160 -0.42 -6.41 5.47
C SER A 160 -0.99 -7.32 4.39
N LEU A 161 -2.15 -6.96 3.82
CA LEU A 161 -2.76 -7.67 2.70
C LEU A 161 -1.88 -7.62 1.45
N TYR A 162 -1.30 -6.48 1.13
CA TYR A 162 -0.38 -6.34 0.01
C TYR A 162 0.90 -7.14 0.22
N LEU A 163 1.47 -7.10 1.43
CA LEU A 163 2.71 -7.80 1.72
C LEU A 163 2.55 -9.32 1.63
N GLN A 164 1.48 -9.88 2.24
CA GLN A 164 1.21 -11.31 2.16
C GLN A 164 0.92 -11.75 0.72
N ALA A 165 0.14 -10.96 -0.04
CA ALA A 165 -0.16 -11.26 -1.43
C ALA A 165 1.11 -11.21 -2.31
N TRP A 166 2.00 -10.26 -2.05
CA TRP A 166 3.29 -10.19 -2.72
C TRP A 166 4.15 -11.43 -2.42
N LEU A 167 4.26 -11.85 -1.15
CA LEU A 167 4.98 -13.08 -0.80
C LEU A 167 4.36 -14.30 -1.48
N ALA A 168 3.03 -14.41 -1.48
CA ALA A 168 2.33 -15.50 -2.16
C ALA A 168 2.67 -15.55 -3.67
N CYS A 169 2.69 -14.39 -4.34
CA CYS A 169 3.08 -14.29 -5.74
C CYS A 169 4.54 -14.69 -5.96
N GLN A 170 5.49 -14.19 -5.14
CA GLN A 170 6.91 -14.51 -5.29
C GLN A 170 7.20 -16.00 -5.04
N LEU A 171 6.52 -16.60 -4.07
CA LEU A 171 6.71 -18.00 -3.70
C LEU A 171 5.77 -18.96 -4.46
N LYS A 172 4.95 -18.43 -5.36
CA LYS A 172 3.98 -19.17 -6.19
C LYS A 172 3.01 -19.99 -5.34
N TRP A 173 2.50 -19.38 -4.27
CA TRP A 173 1.45 -19.97 -3.45
C TRP A 173 0.10 -19.78 -4.13
N GLU A 174 -0.72 -20.83 -4.15
CA GLU A 174 -2.06 -20.79 -4.69
C GLU A 174 -3.07 -20.48 -3.57
N PHE A 175 -3.84 -19.43 -3.74
CA PHE A 175 -4.88 -19.04 -2.78
C PHE A 175 -5.98 -20.12 -2.71
N ARG A 176 -6.45 -20.44 -1.50
CA ARG A 176 -7.51 -21.43 -1.24
C ARG A 176 -8.70 -20.83 -0.54
N ASN A 177 -8.50 -20.15 0.57
CA ASN A 177 -9.57 -19.65 1.41
C ASN A 177 -9.15 -18.42 2.21
N LEU A 178 -10.15 -17.62 2.60
CA LEU A 178 -10.06 -16.51 3.54
C LEU A 178 -11.10 -16.69 4.62
N GLU A 179 -10.71 -16.56 5.88
CA GLU A 179 -11.58 -16.57 7.04
C GLU A 179 -11.29 -15.36 7.93
N GLU A 180 -12.33 -14.75 8.49
CA GLU A 180 -12.20 -13.75 9.54
C GLU A 180 -12.60 -14.37 10.88
N GLN A 181 -11.70 -14.37 11.86
CA GLN A 181 -11.93 -14.89 13.21
C GLN A 181 -11.44 -13.87 14.24
N GLN A 182 -12.34 -13.34 15.08
CA GLN A 182 -11.98 -12.44 16.20
C GLN A 182 -11.00 -11.31 15.79
N GLU A 183 -11.36 -10.54 14.77
CA GLU A 183 -10.55 -9.45 14.20
C GLU A 183 -9.25 -9.90 13.50
N LYS A 184 -8.92 -11.19 13.54
CA LYS A 184 -7.81 -11.76 12.78
C LYS A 184 -8.28 -12.25 11.43
N MET A 185 -7.49 -12.01 10.43
CA MET A 185 -7.73 -12.54 9.09
C MET A 185 -6.79 -13.72 8.86
N ILE A 186 -7.33 -14.83 8.34
CA ILE A 186 -6.59 -16.06 8.05
C ILE A 186 -6.72 -16.36 6.57
N CYS A 187 -5.64 -16.23 5.82
CA CYS A 187 -5.57 -16.67 4.42
C CYS A 187 -4.90 -18.04 4.35
N THR A 188 -5.55 -18.98 3.68
CA THR A 188 -4.97 -20.31 3.44
C THR A 188 -4.49 -20.41 2.01
N TYR A 189 -3.26 -20.86 1.86
CA TYR A 189 -2.61 -21.08 0.56
C TYR A 189 -2.13 -22.52 0.42
N GLN A 190 -1.91 -22.95 -0.82
CA GLN A 190 -1.20 -24.18 -1.17
C GLN A 190 0.13 -23.82 -1.78
N GLY A 191 1.21 -24.09 -1.07
CA GLY A 191 2.57 -23.94 -1.56
C GLY A 191 3.16 -25.26 -2.06
N LYS A 192 4.38 -25.20 -2.61
CA LYS A 192 5.13 -26.36 -3.13
C LYS A 192 5.29 -27.46 -2.07
N SER A 193 5.51 -27.08 -0.82
CA SER A 193 5.73 -28.00 0.30
C SER A 193 4.48 -28.40 1.06
N GLY A 194 3.31 -27.86 0.76
CA GLY A 194 2.02 -28.15 1.41
C GLY A 194 1.21 -26.90 1.75
N PRO A 195 0.18 -27.02 2.62
CA PRO A 195 -0.65 -25.90 3.01
C PRO A 195 0.13 -24.91 3.88
N ILE A 196 -0.21 -23.63 3.70
CA ILE A 196 0.37 -22.50 4.42
C ILE A 196 -0.77 -21.66 4.97
N GLN A 197 -0.68 -21.28 6.23
CA GLN A 197 -1.61 -20.37 6.87
C GLN A 197 -0.95 -19.00 7.06
N VAL A 198 -1.61 -17.96 6.59
CA VAL A 198 -1.18 -16.57 6.77
C VAL A 198 -2.15 -15.89 7.73
N PHE A 199 -1.63 -15.43 8.86
CA PHE A 199 -2.39 -14.72 9.88
C PHE A 199 -2.07 -13.24 9.81
N ILE A 200 -3.09 -12.40 9.66
CA ILE A 200 -3.00 -10.94 9.74
C ILE A 200 -3.66 -10.53 11.04
N THR A 201 -2.86 -10.05 11.99
CA THR A 201 -3.28 -9.82 13.37
C THR A 201 -3.14 -8.33 13.73
N PRO A 202 -4.24 -7.68 14.19
CA PRO A 202 -4.16 -6.32 14.70
C PRO A 202 -3.44 -6.28 16.05
N VAL A 203 -2.62 -5.26 16.23
CA VAL A 203 -1.99 -4.88 17.51
C VAL A 203 -2.14 -3.38 17.70
N ILE A 204 -2.00 -2.88 18.92
CA ILE A 204 -2.12 -1.45 19.20
C ILE A 204 -0.78 -0.92 19.71
N HIS A 205 -0.21 0.03 18.99
CA HIS A 205 0.99 0.76 19.35
C HIS A 205 0.76 2.26 19.20
N THR A 206 0.72 2.98 20.32
CA THR A 206 0.39 4.42 20.35
C THR A 206 1.44 5.31 19.67
N HIS A 207 2.67 4.84 19.54
CA HIS A 207 3.79 5.60 18.95
C HIS A 207 4.04 5.30 17.48
N LEU A 208 3.31 4.32 16.90
CA LEU A 208 3.45 3.97 15.49
C LEU A 208 2.27 4.50 14.68
N PRO A 209 2.50 4.92 13.45
CA PRO A 209 1.42 5.25 12.52
C PRO A 209 0.44 4.08 12.35
N THR A 210 -0.83 4.42 12.16
CA THR A 210 -1.89 3.45 11.88
C THR A 210 -1.62 2.71 10.56
N GLY A 211 -1.96 1.42 10.50
CA GLY A 211 -1.75 0.58 9.32
C GLY A 211 -0.32 0.08 9.11
N LEU A 212 0.64 0.58 9.89
CA LEU A 212 2.04 0.20 9.76
C LEU A 212 2.27 -1.26 10.18
N ILE A 213 3.03 -2.02 9.38
CA ILE A 213 3.44 -3.37 9.75
C ILE A 213 4.46 -3.29 10.87
N VAL A 214 4.18 -4.01 11.96
CA VAL A 214 5.00 -4.04 13.18
C VAL A 214 5.98 -5.19 13.14
N SER A 215 5.51 -6.40 12.84
CA SER A 215 6.37 -7.59 12.74
C SER A 215 5.84 -8.62 11.75
N ILE A 216 6.76 -9.46 11.31
CA ILE A 216 6.51 -10.60 10.43
C ILE A 216 7.20 -11.81 11.07
N GLU A 217 6.46 -12.90 11.25
CA GLU A 217 6.99 -14.16 11.78
C GLU A 217 6.72 -15.27 10.77
N ILE A 218 7.75 -15.99 10.37
CA ILE A 218 7.67 -17.10 9.42
C ILE A 218 8.13 -18.37 10.15
N LEU A 219 7.23 -19.33 10.30
CA LEU A 219 7.54 -20.64 10.87
C LEU A 219 7.67 -21.67 9.76
N LEU A 220 8.76 -22.40 9.76
CA LEU A 220 9.05 -23.46 8.80
C LEU A 220 8.66 -24.84 9.36
N LYS A 221 8.53 -25.82 8.48
CA LYS A 221 8.16 -27.20 8.81
C LYS A 221 9.16 -27.90 9.74
N ASP A 222 10.43 -27.54 9.64
CA ASP A 222 11.50 -28.09 10.49
C ASP A 222 11.54 -27.47 11.89
N GLY A 223 10.58 -26.57 12.23
CA GLY A 223 10.51 -25.86 13.49
C GLY A 223 11.45 -24.65 13.57
N SER A 224 12.20 -24.34 12.54
CA SER A 224 12.95 -23.09 12.47
C SER A 224 12.05 -21.90 12.12
N SER A 225 12.48 -20.71 12.49
CA SER A 225 11.70 -19.49 12.28
C SER A 225 12.54 -18.29 11.88
N PHE A 226 11.90 -17.37 11.18
CA PHE A 226 12.40 -16.02 10.92
C PHE A 226 11.44 -15.01 11.55
N VAL A 227 11.99 -14.11 12.33
CA VAL A 227 11.24 -13.01 12.95
C VAL A 227 11.84 -11.70 12.48
N LEU A 228 11.03 -10.89 11.82
CA LEU A 228 11.37 -9.54 11.40
C LEU A 228 10.53 -8.58 12.24
N SER A 229 11.13 -7.75 13.05
CA SER A 229 10.41 -6.85 13.94
C SER A 229 10.91 -5.40 13.82
N ARG A 230 9.97 -4.47 13.76
CA ARG A 230 10.25 -3.03 13.79
C ARG A 230 10.55 -2.60 15.21
N ASP A 231 11.58 -1.78 15.37
CA ASP A 231 11.86 -1.11 16.63
C ASP A 231 10.79 -0.02 16.88
N THR A 232 10.16 -0.06 18.03
CA THR A 232 9.07 0.88 18.38
C THR A 232 9.58 2.28 18.74
N GLU A 233 10.83 2.39 19.18
CA GLU A 233 11.47 3.69 19.49
C GLU A 233 12.16 4.26 18.25
N GLN A 234 12.84 3.41 17.50
CA GLN A 234 13.53 3.76 16.26
C GLN A 234 12.80 3.15 15.06
N GLN A 235 11.65 3.72 14.70
CA GLN A 235 10.70 3.18 13.71
C GLN A 235 11.31 2.82 12.34
N ASN A 236 12.46 3.36 12.01
CA ASN A 236 13.20 3.06 10.80
C ASN A 236 14.18 1.87 10.95
N HIS A 237 14.26 1.24 12.12
CA HIS A 237 15.06 0.04 12.32
C HIS A 237 14.17 -1.21 12.31
N ILE A 238 14.61 -2.21 11.55
CA ILE A 238 13.97 -3.53 11.49
C ILE A 238 15.04 -4.55 11.85
N THR A 239 14.76 -5.34 12.86
CA THR A 239 15.64 -6.43 13.31
C THR A 239 15.15 -7.73 12.69
N VAL A 240 16.05 -8.50 12.13
CA VAL A 240 15.79 -9.83 11.56
C VAL A 240 16.53 -10.87 12.40
N GLN A 241 15.80 -11.81 12.93
CA GLN A 241 16.33 -12.91 13.73
C GLN A 241 15.93 -14.25 13.11
N GLU A 242 16.92 -15.10 12.93
CA GLU A 242 16.73 -16.47 12.50
C GLU A 242 16.97 -17.41 13.69
N THR A 243 16.04 -18.32 13.92
CA THR A 243 16.13 -19.34 14.96
C THR A 243 15.98 -20.72 14.32
N THR A 244 16.92 -21.59 14.57
CA THR A 244 16.85 -23.01 14.19
C THR A 244 16.74 -23.86 15.45
N LEU A 245 16.43 -25.15 15.31
CA LEU A 245 16.39 -26.09 16.47
C LEU A 245 17.71 -26.21 17.24
N LYS A 246 18.83 -25.87 16.60
CA LYS A 246 20.16 -26.01 17.17
C LYS A 246 20.82 -24.70 17.58
N GLN A 247 20.39 -23.58 17.00
CA GLN A 247 21.08 -22.31 17.15
C GLN A 247 20.11 -21.14 16.95
N CYS A 248 20.27 -20.11 17.77
CA CYS A 248 19.67 -18.79 17.54
C CYS A 248 20.76 -17.90 16.94
N ALA A 249 20.55 -17.43 15.71
CA ALA A 249 21.49 -16.53 15.06
C ALA A 249 21.49 -15.16 15.75
N LEU A 250 22.62 -14.45 15.67
CA LEU A 250 22.65 -13.04 16.09
C LEU A 250 21.68 -12.22 15.20
N PRO A 251 20.89 -11.33 15.80
CA PRO A 251 19.96 -10.52 15.03
C PRO A 251 20.71 -9.58 14.09
N ALA A 252 20.31 -9.56 12.83
CA ALA A 252 20.75 -8.60 11.84
C ALA A 252 19.84 -7.36 11.90
N ARG A 253 20.42 -6.16 11.83
CA ARG A 253 19.66 -4.91 11.84
C ARG A 253 19.67 -4.27 10.45
N TYR A 254 18.50 -3.94 9.96
CA TYR A 254 18.28 -3.21 8.71
C TYR A 254 17.77 -1.81 9.03
N ILE A 255 18.24 -0.82 8.28
CA ILE A 255 17.78 0.55 8.41
C ILE A 255 16.88 0.85 7.21
N SER A 256 15.61 1.08 7.49
CA SER A 256 14.66 1.59 6.50
C SER A 256 14.89 3.10 6.35
N PRO A 257 14.91 3.66 5.14
CA PRO A 257 14.96 5.11 4.99
C PRO A 257 13.83 5.77 5.79
N LYS A 258 14.11 6.89 6.44
CA LYS A 258 13.06 7.68 7.09
C LYS A 258 12.16 8.25 5.98
N GLY A 259 11.04 7.61 5.75
CA GLY A 259 9.98 8.17 4.94
C GLY A 259 9.26 9.26 5.74
N GLY A 260 9.46 10.53 5.40
CA GLY A 260 8.59 11.61 5.88
C GLY A 260 7.18 11.47 5.29
N ALA A 261 6.23 12.23 5.84
CA ALA A 261 4.91 12.37 5.22
C ALA A 261 5.09 12.75 3.73
N GLY A 262 4.44 12.02 2.83
CA GLY A 262 4.57 12.24 1.39
C GLY A 262 5.71 11.47 0.69
N HIS A 263 6.61 10.79 1.41
CA HIS A 263 7.71 10.03 0.77
C HIS A 263 7.20 9.00 -0.24
N SER A 264 6.18 8.25 0.10
CA SER A 264 5.55 7.26 -0.80
C SER A 264 4.95 7.91 -2.05
N LEU A 265 4.37 9.10 -1.89
CA LEU A 265 3.84 9.87 -3.02
C LEU A 265 4.98 10.31 -3.95
N VAL A 266 6.05 10.87 -3.41
CA VAL A 266 7.22 11.28 -4.20
C VAL A 266 7.84 10.08 -4.92
N GLN A 267 7.97 8.93 -4.26
CA GLN A 267 8.44 7.70 -4.90
C GLN A 267 7.57 7.32 -6.11
N GLU A 268 6.25 7.35 -5.97
CA GLU A 268 5.35 6.98 -7.07
C GLU A 268 5.31 8.04 -8.18
N ILE A 269 5.52 9.31 -7.88
CA ILE A 269 5.70 10.37 -8.89
C ILE A 269 7.00 10.15 -9.70
N CYS A 270 8.10 9.76 -9.02
CA CYS A 270 9.40 9.57 -9.68
C CYS A 270 9.50 8.26 -10.48
N ARG A 271 8.64 7.27 -10.21
CA ARG A 271 8.63 6.01 -10.94
C ARG A 271 7.95 6.15 -12.29
N ARG A 272 8.48 5.41 -13.28
CA ARG A 272 7.86 5.32 -14.61
C ARG A 272 7.28 3.94 -14.82
N GLY A 273 6.13 3.88 -15.48
CA GLY A 273 5.46 2.64 -15.85
C GLY A 273 4.78 1.94 -14.67
N ASN A 274 4.06 0.87 -14.99
CA ASN A 274 3.37 0.04 -14.02
C ASN A 274 4.33 -0.99 -13.40
N SER A 275 4.25 -1.20 -12.09
CA SER A 275 5.02 -2.24 -11.41
C SER A 275 4.44 -3.62 -11.75
N ALA A 276 5.22 -4.48 -12.42
CA ALA A 276 4.81 -5.85 -12.74
C ALA A 276 4.44 -6.66 -11.48
N HIS A 277 5.17 -6.46 -10.38
CA HIS A 277 4.86 -7.10 -9.10
C HIS A 277 3.56 -6.60 -8.49
N TYR A 278 3.27 -5.30 -8.61
CA TYR A 278 2.00 -4.75 -8.15
C TYR A 278 0.82 -5.34 -8.92
N LEU A 279 0.95 -5.44 -10.24
CA LEU A 279 -0.08 -6.06 -11.07
C LEU A 279 -0.32 -7.54 -10.73
N GLN A 280 0.73 -8.30 -10.40
CA GLN A 280 0.60 -9.68 -9.92
C GLN A 280 -0.17 -9.73 -8.60
N VAL A 281 0.11 -8.82 -7.68
CA VAL A 281 -0.61 -8.70 -6.40
C VAL A 281 -2.09 -8.37 -6.63
N LEU A 282 -2.40 -7.41 -7.50
CA LEU A 282 -3.78 -7.09 -7.86
C LEU A 282 -4.51 -8.30 -8.48
N ASN A 283 -3.84 -9.06 -9.36
CA ASN A 283 -4.39 -10.29 -9.94
C ASN A 283 -4.73 -11.35 -8.87
N LEU A 284 -3.96 -11.44 -7.81
CA LEU A 284 -4.29 -12.32 -6.68
C LEU A 284 -5.47 -11.76 -5.87
N LEU A 285 -5.41 -10.47 -5.51
CA LEU A 285 -6.40 -9.82 -4.64
C LEU A 285 -7.80 -9.72 -5.25
N GLN A 286 -7.93 -9.64 -6.58
CA GLN A 286 -9.25 -9.61 -7.23
C GLN A 286 -10.08 -10.88 -6.96
N ASN A 287 -9.43 -11.98 -6.58
CA ASN A 287 -10.07 -13.27 -6.27
C ASN A 287 -10.30 -13.47 -4.77
N ILE A 288 -9.81 -12.56 -3.93
CA ILE A 288 -9.99 -12.59 -2.49
C ILE A 288 -11.16 -11.66 -2.16
N HIS A 289 -12.29 -12.25 -1.78
CA HIS A 289 -13.48 -11.48 -1.40
C HIS A 289 -13.27 -10.89 0.01
N LEU A 290 -12.85 -9.64 0.05
CA LEU A 290 -12.57 -8.84 1.24
C LEU A 290 -13.61 -7.74 1.40
#